data_0657e300213b3b80a0f13087bb009066
#
_entry.id   0657e300213b3b80a0f13087bb009066
#
_cell.length_a   1.000
_cell.length_b   1.000
_cell.length_c   1.000
_cell.angle_alpha   90.00
_cell.angle_beta   90.00
_cell.angle_gamma   90.00
#
_symmetry.space_group_name_H-M   'P 1'
#
loop_
_entity.id
_entity.type
_entity.pdbx_description
1 polymer ?
#
loop_
_entity_poly.entity_id
_entity_poly.type
_entity_poly.pdbx_seq_one_letter_code
_entity_poly.pdbx_strand_id
1 'polypeptide(L)'
;YSLGTDVIDILTAVVRRSTTDFSMSRVSRDTFTNIPVKTTTGRPTQYFLDRQITPNLKIYPAPENSTDVIVYDALTRIQDADAQVNTMEVPFRFYPCLTAGLAYYIAMKKAPDRIQLLKTVYEEEFERAMAEDRDRSAFKVNPQLSYYKVG
;
A
#
# COMPACT_ATOMS: atom_id res chain seq x y z
N TYR A 1 1.94 -11.42 -14.33
CA TYR A 1 0.68 -11.67 -13.64
C TYR A 1 -0.13 -10.39 -13.60
N SER A 2 -1.34 -10.41 -14.16
CA SER A 2 -2.28 -9.31 -14.10
C SER A 2 -2.89 -9.24 -12.69
N LEU A 3 -2.91 -8.06 -12.11
CA LEU A 3 -3.53 -7.79 -10.81
C LEU A 3 -4.91 -7.14 -11.00
N GLY A 4 -5.68 -7.01 -9.93
CA GLY A 4 -6.93 -6.26 -9.95
C GLY A 4 -6.70 -4.78 -10.30
N THR A 5 -7.67 -4.15 -10.94
CA THR A 5 -7.60 -2.72 -11.32
C THR A 5 -7.65 -1.78 -10.12
N ASP A 6 -8.01 -2.30 -8.96
CA ASP A 6 -8.04 -1.63 -7.66
C ASP A 6 -6.65 -1.56 -6.99
N VAL A 7 -5.70 -2.39 -7.44
CA VAL A 7 -4.34 -2.41 -6.88
C VAL A 7 -3.55 -1.19 -7.32
N ILE A 8 -3.12 -0.38 -6.38
CA ILE A 8 -2.29 0.81 -6.61
C ILE A 8 -0.81 0.47 -6.54
N ASP A 9 -0.42 -0.31 -5.50
CA ASP A 9 0.97 -0.69 -5.26
C ASP A 9 1.08 -2.00 -4.50
N ILE A 10 2.27 -2.62 -4.55
CA ILE A 10 2.63 -3.77 -3.72
C ILE A 10 3.65 -3.30 -2.69
N LEU A 11 3.34 -3.49 -1.41
CA LEU A 11 4.19 -3.10 -0.29
C LEU A 11 5.27 -4.16 -0.05
N THR A 12 4.83 -5.40 0.10
CA THR A 12 5.73 -6.56 0.29
C THR A 12 5.26 -7.73 -0.56
N ALA A 13 6.19 -8.59 -0.96
CA ALA A 13 5.87 -9.82 -1.67
C ALA A 13 6.80 -10.95 -1.24
N VAL A 14 6.24 -12.15 -1.13
CA VAL A 14 6.98 -13.38 -0.83
C VAL A 14 6.55 -14.49 -1.76
N VAL A 15 7.44 -15.42 -2.01
CA VAL A 15 7.10 -16.71 -2.65
C VAL A 15 6.89 -17.74 -1.56
N ARG A 16 5.71 -18.31 -1.50
CA ARG A 16 5.38 -19.40 -0.58
C ARG A 16 5.57 -20.72 -1.28
N ARG A 17 6.51 -21.52 -0.77
CA ARG A 17 6.74 -22.90 -1.20
C ARG A 17 6.39 -23.82 -0.06
N SER A 18 5.32 -24.60 -0.23
CA SER A 18 4.73 -25.39 0.87
C SER A 18 4.35 -24.46 2.05
N THR A 19 5.05 -24.57 3.18
CA THR A 19 4.81 -23.77 4.40
C THR A 19 5.87 -22.69 4.62
N THR A 20 6.84 -22.55 3.72
CA THR A 20 7.95 -21.61 3.90
C THR A 20 7.82 -20.40 2.98
N ASP A 21 7.93 -19.23 3.55
CA ASP A 21 7.90 -17.96 2.83
C ASP A 21 9.32 -17.46 2.55
N PHE A 22 9.58 -17.12 1.29
CA PHE A 22 10.83 -16.54 0.83
C PHE A 22 10.59 -15.13 0.33
N SER A 23 11.25 -14.15 0.95
CA SER A 23 11.09 -12.74 0.59
C SER A 23 11.56 -12.46 -0.84
N MET A 24 10.83 -11.56 -1.50
CA MET A 24 11.19 -11.03 -2.81
C MET A 24 11.60 -9.57 -2.70
N SER A 25 12.62 -9.17 -3.45
CA SER A 25 13.07 -7.79 -3.52
C SER A 25 12.37 -7.03 -4.64
N ARG A 26 11.86 -5.85 -4.34
CA ARG A 26 11.33 -4.94 -5.37
C ARG A 26 12.48 -4.34 -6.16
N VAL A 27 12.38 -4.37 -7.49
CA VAL A 27 13.37 -3.74 -8.38
C VAL A 27 12.74 -2.65 -9.23
N SER A 28 13.59 -1.72 -9.72
CA SER A 28 13.15 -0.68 -10.62
C SER A 28 12.86 -1.24 -12.02
N ARG A 29 12.16 -0.44 -12.85
CA ARG A 29 11.93 -0.78 -14.26
C ARG A 29 13.27 -1.00 -15.01
N ASP A 30 14.24 -0.12 -14.79
CA ASP A 30 15.53 -0.19 -15.46
C ASP A 30 16.31 -1.44 -15.07
N THR A 31 16.35 -1.74 -13.78
CA THR A 31 16.97 -2.97 -13.26
C THR A 31 16.33 -4.20 -13.88
N PHE A 32 14.99 -4.25 -13.91
CA PHE A 32 14.27 -5.38 -14.50
C PHE A 32 14.49 -5.48 -16.02
N THR A 33 14.54 -4.33 -16.71
CA THR A 33 14.74 -4.28 -18.17
C THR A 33 16.15 -4.74 -18.54
N ASN A 34 17.15 -4.42 -17.72
CA ASN A 34 18.54 -4.76 -17.94
C ASN A 34 18.89 -6.23 -17.63
N ILE A 35 17.96 -7.04 -17.16
CA ILE A 35 18.18 -8.48 -16.99
C ILE A 35 18.40 -9.10 -18.37
N PRO A 36 19.60 -9.68 -18.65
CA PRO A 36 19.93 -10.15 -20.01
C PRO A 36 19.09 -11.34 -20.45
N VAL A 37 18.85 -12.30 -19.55
CA VAL A 37 18.11 -13.52 -19.85
C VAL A 37 16.88 -13.61 -18.94
N LYS A 38 15.73 -13.17 -19.46
CA LYS A 38 14.46 -13.15 -18.71
C LYS A 38 13.76 -14.52 -18.60
N THR A 39 14.21 -15.47 -19.42
CA THR A 39 13.67 -16.85 -19.46
C THR A 39 14.34 -17.78 -18.46
N THR A 40 15.31 -17.31 -17.68
CA THR A 40 15.92 -18.09 -16.60
C THR A 40 14.84 -18.58 -15.64
N THR A 41 14.75 -19.87 -15.41
CA THR A 41 13.82 -20.51 -14.48
C THR A 41 14.46 -20.71 -13.12
N GLY A 42 13.65 -20.61 -12.08
CA GLY A 42 14.09 -20.80 -10.70
C GLY A 42 13.08 -20.27 -9.71
N ARG A 43 13.45 -20.23 -8.43
CA ARG A 43 12.62 -19.59 -7.42
C ARG A 43 12.67 -18.07 -7.62
N PRO A 44 11.53 -17.39 -7.78
CA PRO A 44 11.50 -15.93 -7.89
C PRO A 44 12.10 -15.25 -6.67
N THR A 45 12.97 -14.26 -6.90
CA THR A 45 13.65 -13.48 -5.86
C THR A 45 13.42 -11.99 -6.01
N GLN A 46 12.99 -11.57 -7.21
CA GLN A 46 12.78 -10.16 -7.53
C GLN A 46 11.41 -9.96 -8.19
N TYR A 47 10.84 -8.80 -7.95
CA TYR A 47 9.62 -8.40 -8.65
C TYR A 47 9.67 -6.94 -9.07
N PHE A 48 8.95 -6.64 -10.16
CA PHE A 48 8.69 -5.31 -10.66
C PHE A 48 7.20 -5.14 -10.89
N LEU A 49 6.62 -4.07 -10.37
CA LEU A 49 5.22 -3.72 -10.60
C LEU A 49 5.12 -2.68 -11.72
N ASP A 50 4.52 -3.08 -12.83
CA ASP A 50 4.19 -2.18 -13.94
C ASP A 50 2.81 -1.56 -13.70
N ARG A 51 2.82 -0.29 -13.27
CA ARG A 51 1.62 0.45 -12.89
C ARG A 51 0.91 0.99 -14.14
N GLN A 52 0.07 0.19 -14.71
CA GLN A 52 -0.84 0.57 -15.78
C GLN A 52 -2.28 0.64 -15.26
N ILE A 53 -3.26 0.88 -16.12
CA ILE A 53 -4.69 0.80 -15.75
C ILE A 53 -5.02 -0.56 -15.14
N THR A 54 -4.47 -1.63 -15.72
CA THR A 54 -4.43 -2.96 -15.12
C THR A 54 -2.98 -3.24 -14.73
N PRO A 55 -2.64 -3.17 -13.43
CA PRO A 55 -1.27 -3.38 -12.99
C PRO A 55 -0.78 -4.78 -13.30
N ASN A 56 0.48 -4.89 -13.70
CA ASN A 56 1.11 -6.17 -13.98
C ASN A 56 2.32 -6.41 -13.07
N LEU A 57 2.27 -7.49 -12.33
CA LEU A 57 3.39 -7.99 -11.56
C LEU A 57 4.31 -8.84 -12.44
N LYS A 58 5.53 -8.39 -12.63
CA LYS A 58 6.59 -9.13 -13.32
C LYS A 58 7.58 -9.65 -12.29
N ILE A 59 7.94 -10.91 -12.39
CA ILE A 59 8.82 -11.58 -11.43
C ILE A 59 10.04 -12.17 -12.12
N TYR A 60 11.13 -12.30 -11.38
CA TYR A 60 12.37 -12.90 -11.88
C TYR A 60 13.11 -13.66 -10.75
N PRO A 61 13.67 -14.80 -11.03
CA PRO A 61 13.51 -15.68 -12.20
C PRO A 61 12.08 -16.12 -12.47
N ALA A 62 11.82 -16.66 -13.67
CA ALA A 62 10.54 -17.29 -13.96
C ALA A 62 10.34 -18.52 -13.07
N PRO A 63 9.13 -18.77 -12.52
CA PRO A 63 8.89 -19.91 -11.65
C PRO A 63 9.26 -21.24 -12.33
N GLU A 64 9.96 -22.07 -11.60
CA GLU A 64 10.37 -23.42 -12.06
C GLU A 64 9.28 -24.47 -11.88
N ASN A 65 8.27 -24.17 -11.06
CA ASN A 65 7.15 -25.06 -10.78
C ASN A 65 5.83 -24.29 -10.69
N SER A 66 4.72 -25.01 -10.70
CA SER A 66 3.37 -24.47 -10.63
C SER A 66 2.77 -24.50 -9.21
N THR A 67 3.52 -24.98 -8.22
CA THR A 67 3.04 -25.15 -6.83
C THR A 67 3.40 -23.98 -5.93
N ASP A 68 4.36 -23.15 -6.35
CA ASP A 68 4.72 -21.94 -5.62
C ASP A 68 3.60 -20.88 -5.75
N VAL A 69 3.30 -20.24 -4.65
CA VAL A 69 2.27 -19.18 -4.58
C VAL A 69 2.95 -17.86 -4.27
N ILE A 70 2.59 -16.80 -4.99
CA ILE A 70 3.03 -15.46 -4.66
C ILE A 70 2.01 -14.87 -3.67
N VAL A 71 2.49 -14.53 -2.48
CA VAL A 71 1.71 -13.82 -1.45
C VAL A 71 2.25 -12.41 -1.37
N TYR A 72 1.37 -11.43 -1.40
CA TYR A 72 1.76 -10.02 -1.37
C TYR A 72 0.76 -9.17 -0.58
N ASP A 73 1.26 -8.11 0.03
CA ASP A 73 0.47 -7.07 0.63
C ASP A 73 0.34 -5.93 -0.37
N ALA A 74 -0.88 -5.58 -0.73
CA ALA A 74 -1.16 -4.55 -1.71
C ALA A 74 -1.83 -3.33 -1.09
N LEU A 75 -1.44 -2.16 -1.57
CA LEU A 75 -2.20 -0.95 -1.40
C LEU A 75 -3.29 -0.92 -2.47
N THR A 76 -4.55 -0.97 -2.05
CA THR A 76 -5.69 -0.94 -2.96
C THR A 76 -6.42 0.40 -2.88
N ARG A 77 -7.10 0.75 -3.96
CA ARG A 77 -8.01 1.88 -3.98
C ARG A 77 -9.23 1.56 -3.12
N ILE A 78 -9.63 2.50 -2.28
CA ILE A 78 -10.89 2.42 -1.53
C ILE A 78 -12.04 2.40 -2.53
N GLN A 79 -12.98 1.48 -2.34
CA GLN A 79 -14.17 1.39 -3.17
C GLN A 79 -15.08 2.61 -2.94
N ASP A 80 -15.48 3.24 -4.05
CA ASP A 80 -16.42 4.36 -4.01
C ASP A 80 -17.84 3.88 -3.68
N ALA A 81 -18.61 4.73 -3.00
CA ALA A 81 -20.04 4.54 -2.82
C ALA A 81 -20.76 4.96 -4.11
N ASP A 82 -20.77 4.12 -5.13
CA ASP A 82 -21.53 4.40 -6.33
C ASP A 82 -22.94 3.78 -6.26
N ALA A 83 -23.86 4.36 -7.03
CA ALA A 83 -25.18 3.80 -7.38
C ALA A 83 -26.02 3.19 -6.25
N GLN A 84 -25.92 3.65 -5.00
CA GLN A 84 -26.76 3.23 -3.85
C GLN A 84 -26.65 1.74 -3.44
N VAL A 85 -25.80 0.97 -4.07
CA VAL A 85 -25.66 -0.48 -3.84
C VAL A 85 -24.41 -0.83 -3.05
N ASN A 86 -23.37 -0.01 -3.18
CA ASN A 86 -22.08 -0.26 -2.53
C ASN A 86 -21.94 0.49 -1.21
N THR A 87 -21.45 -0.21 -0.20
CA THR A 87 -21.00 0.40 1.05
C THR A 87 -19.57 0.87 0.88
N MET A 88 -19.26 2.11 1.27
CA MET A 88 -17.88 2.61 1.27
C MET A 88 -16.99 1.78 2.19
N GLU A 89 -15.83 1.37 1.70
CA GLU A 89 -14.79 0.69 2.47
C GLU A 89 -13.94 1.68 3.28
N VAL A 90 -14.62 2.53 4.07
CA VAL A 90 -13.94 3.54 4.88
C VAL A 90 -14.08 3.17 6.36
N PRO A 91 -12.97 3.08 7.11
CA PRO A 91 -13.02 2.83 8.54
C PRO A 91 -13.83 3.91 9.28
N PHE A 92 -14.57 3.50 10.31
CA PHE A 92 -15.47 4.38 11.07
C PHE A 92 -14.81 5.66 11.60
N ARG A 93 -13.50 5.62 11.91
CA ARG A 93 -12.71 6.76 12.37
C ARG A 93 -12.63 7.92 11.35
N PHE A 94 -12.86 7.64 10.07
CA PHE A 94 -12.90 8.64 9.01
C PHE A 94 -14.29 9.21 8.74
N TYR A 95 -15.38 8.70 9.34
CA TYR A 95 -16.72 9.21 9.09
C TYR A 95 -16.92 10.70 9.47
N PRO A 96 -16.39 11.19 10.62
CA PRO A 96 -16.46 12.61 10.92
C PRO A 96 -15.75 13.48 9.87
N CYS A 97 -14.56 13.03 9.44
CA CYS A 97 -13.79 13.69 8.38
C CYS A 97 -14.55 13.72 7.05
N LEU A 98 -15.19 12.61 6.64
CA LEU A 98 -15.99 12.55 5.42
C LEU A 98 -17.18 13.51 5.48
N THR A 99 -17.88 13.57 6.63
CA THR A 99 -19.02 14.46 6.82
C THR A 99 -18.59 15.92 6.76
N ALA A 100 -17.49 16.27 7.44
CA ALA A 100 -16.93 17.61 7.42
C ALA A 100 -16.44 18.01 6.01
N GLY A 101 -15.77 17.10 5.32
CA GLY A 101 -15.32 17.29 3.95
C GLY A 101 -16.47 17.52 2.97
N LEU A 102 -17.53 16.71 3.07
CA LEU A 102 -18.73 16.89 2.24
C LEU A 102 -19.37 18.25 2.50
N ALA A 103 -19.52 18.65 3.77
CA ALA A 103 -20.05 19.96 4.14
C ALA A 103 -19.20 21.11 3.56
N TYR A 104 -17.87 21.00 3.63
CA TYR A 104 -16.96 21.95 3.04
C TYR A 104 -17.14 22.08 1.51
N TYR A 105 -17.20 20.95 0.79
CA TYR A 105 -17.39 20.95 -0.67
C TYR A 105 -18.76 21.51 -1.09
N ILE A 106 -19.81 21.24 -0.33
CA ILE A 106 -21.14 21.81 -0.56
C ILE A 106 -21.11 23.32 -0.30
N ALA A 107 -20.43 23.77 0.76
CA ALA A 107 -20.33 25.19 1.10
C ALA A 107 -19.64 26.01 0.01
N MET A 108 -18.67 25.46 -0.70
CA MET A 108 -18.04 26.14 -1.85
C MET A 108 -19.05 26.53 -2.93
N LYS A 109 -20.16 25.79 -3.06
CA LYS A 109 -21.21 26.07 -4.06
C LYS A 109 -22.40 26.84 -3.50
N LYS A 110 -22.73 26.68 -2.22
CA LYS A 110 -24.00 27.12 -1.65
C LYS A 110 -23.87 28.14 -0.51
N ALA A 111 -22.74 28.22 0.18
CA ALA A 111 -22.55 29.03 1.38
C ALA A 111 -21.10 29.53 1.49
N PRO A 112 -20.65 30.45 0.62
CA PRO A 112 -19.26 30.90 0.58
C PRO A 112 -18.78 31.53 1.90
N ASP A 113 -19.67 32.13 2.67
CA ASP A 113 -19.35 32.75 3.97
C ASP A 113 -18.89 31.71 5.03
N ARG A 114 -19.21 30.43 4.85
CA ARG A 114 -18.86 29.37 5.80
C ARG A 114 -17.65 28.53 5.37
N ILE A 115 -17.07 28.79 4.22
CA ILE A 115 -15.99 28.00 3.64
C ILE A 115 -14.81 27.88 4.61
N GLN A 116 -14.36 29.00 5.17
CA GLN A 116 -13.17 29.02 6.02
C GLN A 116 -13.36 28.20 7.30
N LEU A 117 -14.53 28.36 7.95
CA LEU A 117 -14.87 27.60 9.14
C LEU A 117 -14.92 26.09 8.87
N LEU A 118 -15.64 25.69 7.80
CA LEU A 118 -15.80 24.28 7.45
C LEU A 118 -14.50 23.65 6.97
N LYS A 119 -13.62 24.42 6.34
CA LYS A 119 -12.27 23.97 5.98
C LYS A 119 -11.46 23.62 7.22
N THR A 120 -11.45 24.50 8.23
CA THR A 120 -10.73 24.24 9.49
C THR A 120 -11.25 22.97 10.18
N VAL A 121 -12.56 22.82 10.28
CA VAL A 121 -13.17 21.61 10.87
C VAL A 121 -12.79 20.34 10.10
N TYR A 122 -12.79 20.42 8.77
CA TYR A 122 -12.38 19.27 7.93
C TYR A 122 -10.92 18.91 8.15
N GLU A 123 -10.01 19.91 8.19
CA GLU A 123 -8.58 19.68 8.41
C GLU A 123 -8.31 19.06 9.79
N GLU A 124 -8.97 19.58 10.84
CA GLU A 124 -8.85 19.03 12.20
C GLU A 124 -9.34 17.58 12.29
N GLU A 125 -10.49 17.25 11.70
CA GLU A 125 -11.03 15.89 11.69
C GLU A 125 -10.17 14.95 10.86
N PHE A 126 -9.59 15.44 9.77
CA PHE A 126 -8.67 14.66 8.94
C PHE A 126 -7.37 14.34 9.69
N GLU A 127 -6.76 15.34 10.37
CA GLU A 127 -5.55 15.12 11.17
C GLU A 127 -5.81 14.13 12.32
N ARG A 128 -6.98 14.24 12.97
CA ARG A 128 -7.39 13.30 14.03
C ARG A 128 -7.49 11.88 13.50
N ALA A 129 -8.20 11.68 12.39
CA ALA A 129 -8.38 10.37 11.78
C ALA A 129 -7.03 9.77 11.35
N MET A 130 -6.15 10.57 10.75
CA MET A 130 -4.80 10.15 10.35
C MET A 130 -3.91 9.80 11.55
N ALA A 131 -4.03 10.52 12.65
CA ALA A 131 -3.29 10.24 13.87
C ALA A 131 -3.74 8.92 14.52
N GLU A 132 -5.03 8.60 14.45
CA GLU A 132 -5.59 7.35 14.94
C GLU A 132 -5.24 6.16 14.05
N ASP A 133 -5.10 6.38 12.73
CA ASP A 133 -4.77 5.36 11.74
C ASP A 133 -3.28 4.98 11.71
N ARG A 134 -2.42 5.72 12.40
CA ARG A 134 -0.97 5.43 12.41
C ARG A 134 -0.68 4.08 13.03
N ASP A 135 0.15 3.30 12.35
CA ASP A 135 0.74 2.10 12.93
C ASP A 135 1.58 2.47 14.17
N ARG A 136 1.27 1.83 15.29
CA ARG A 136 1.96 2.01 16.57
C ARG A 136 3.01 0.92 16.76
N SER A 137 3.91 0.75 15.80
CA SER A 137 5.05 -0.14 15.98
C SER A 137 6.00 0.42 17.04
N ALA A 138 6.22 -0.32 18.12
CA ALA A 138 7.21 0.03 19.12
C ALA A 138 8.61 -0.23 18.56
N PHE A 139 9.35 0.83 18.22
CA PHE A 139 10.74 0.73 17.84
C PHE A 139 11.58 0.55 19.12
N LYS A 140 11.98 -0.69 19.42
CA LYS A 140 12.92 -0.98 20.50
C LYS A 140 14.35 -0.86 19.97
N VAL A 141 15.03 0.22 20.32
CA VAL A 141 16.48 0.32 20.18
C VAL A 141 17.12 -0.34 21.40
N ASN A 142 17.65 -1.53 21.24
CA ASN A 142 18.53 -2.10 22.25
C ASN A 142 19.97 -1.60 21.96
N PRO A 143 20.54 -0.71 22.78
CA PRO A 143 21.94 -0.34 22.61
C PRO A 143 22.79 -1.57 22.86
N GLN A 144 23.51 -2.02 21.82
CA GLN A 144 24.50 -3.08 21.97
C GLN A 144 25.71 -2.47 22.65
N LEU A 145 25.83 -2.68 23.97
CA LEU A 145 27.03 -2.36 24.70
C LEU A 145 28.15 -3.30 24.23
N SER A 146 28.93 -2.82 23.28
CA SER A 146 30.20 -3.48 22.98
C SER A 146 31.09 -3.33 24.20
N TYR A 147 31.44 -4.45 24.84
CA TYR A 147 32.37 -4.49 25.92
C TYR A 147 33.72 -3.95 25.42
N TYR A 148 34.11 -2.76 25.88
CA TYR A 148 35.48 -2.36 25.87
C TYR A 148 36.22 -3.29 26.84
N LYS A 149 37.00 -4.24 26.34
CA LYS A 149 38.07 -4.85 27.11
C LYS A 149 39.13 -3.77 27.31
N VAL A 150 39.15 -3.19 28.50
CA VAL A 150 40.33 -2.45 29.00
C VAL A 150 41.34 -3.54 29.31
N GLY A 151 42.41 -3.63 28.50
CA GLY A 151 43.61 -4.43 28.79
C GLY A 151 44.52 -3.71 29.77
#